data_b6e6ec663954d7b2a36c858f1aa92a10
#
_entry.id   b6e6ec663954d7b2a36c858f1aa92a10
#
_cell.length_a   1.000
_cell.length_b   1.000
_cell.length_c   1.000
_cell.angle_alpha   90.00
_cell.angle_beta   90.00
_cell.angle_gamma   90.00
#
_symmetry.space_group_name_H-M   'P 1'
#
loop_
_entity.id
_entity.type
_entity.pdbx_description
1 polymer ?
#
loop_
_entity_poly.entity_id
_entity_poly.type
_entity_poly.pdbx_seq_one_letter_code
_entity_poly.pdbx_strand_id
1 'polypeptide(L)'
;GEHALGILLSRYYSLVVTYSFLSVPLFIFMASLLERSNIARDLYDALNAWLRKTRGGVGVVTAIMATIMAAMSGIIGGEIVLLGLIALPQMLRLKYDQDMSIGIICASGSLGTMIPPSIVLIIYGLTTETSITMLFQEAIVPGLMISGLIITYILIRTRLQPHLAPLSDEPALTLKEKMSYLPGLLPPIGIVIIVLGSIYSGMTGITEAAGMGVVATLIIIFARRELTWFLFKDALVRTFKASGTILTITFGATVLAGAYSLAGGPTYVAETILAYDLKPMYLIFMM
;
A
#
# COMPACT_ATOMS: atom_id res chain seq x y z
N GLY A 1 30.99 -15.29 22.49
CA GLY A 1 31.34 -14.49 21.26
C GLY A 1 31.17 -15.25 19.97
N GLU A 2 31.87 -16.39 19.76
CA GLU A 2 31.88 -17.10 18.45
C GLU A 2 30.51 -17.71 18.07
N HIS A 3 29.79 -18.27 19.02
CA HIS A 3 28.43 -18.81 18.76
C HIS A 3 27.44 -17.72 18.33
N ALA A 4 27.53 -16.52 18.89
CA ALA A 4 26.67 -15.41 18.49
C ALA A 4 26.97 -14.97 17.04
N LEU A 5 28.24 -14.92 16.65
CA LEU A 5 28.65 -14.57 15.28
C LEU A 5 28.16 -15.59 14.26
N GLY A 6 28.23 -16.90 14.59
CA GLY A 6 27.70 -17.98 13.74
C GLY A 6 26.20 -17.85 13.49
N ILE A 7 25.41 -17.48 14.52
CA ILE A 7 23.97 -17.27 14.42
C ILE A 7 23.67 -16.04 13.55
N LEU A 8 24.40 -14.94 13.74
CA LEU A 8 24.28 -13.75 12.92
C LEU A 8 24.49 -14.04 11.45
N LEU A 9 25.59 -14.74 11.13
CA LEU A 9 25.92 -15.12 9.75
C LEU A 9 24.88 -16.05 9.14
N SER A 10 24.42 -17.05 9.89
CA SER A 10 23.39 -17.99 9.44
C SER A 10 22.06 -17.28 9.17
N ARG A 11 21.63 -16.37 10.05
CA ARG A 11 20.39 -15.58 9.86
C ARG A 11 20.50 -14.63 8.68
N TYR A 12 21.65 -13.96 8.53
CA TYR A 12 21.90 -13.10 7.38
C TYR A 12 21.85 -13.89 6.06
N TYR A 13 22.54 -15.03 6.02
CA TYR A 13 22.57 -15.87 4.84
C TYR A 13 21.16 -16.40 4.48
N SER A 14 20.41 -16.91 5.43
CA SER A 14 19.05 -17.41 5.19
C SER A 14 18.13 -16.32 4.65
N LEU A 15 18.25 -15.09 5.14
CA LEU A 15 17.44 -13.96 4.70
C LEU A 15 17.78 -13.55 3.25
N VAL A 16 19.07 -13.49 2.91
CA VAL A 16 19.54 -13.10 1.57
C VAL A 16 19.19 -14.14 0.51
N VAL A 17 19.23 -15.44 0.88
CA VAL A 17 18.96 -16.56 -0.05
C VAL A 17 17.46 -16.81 -0.22
N THR A 18 16.59 -16.24 0.62
CA THR A 18 15.15 -16.43 0.52
C THR A 18 14.59 -15.75 -0.74
N TYR A 19 14.19 -16.57 -1.73
CA TYR A 19 13.72 -16.13 -3.04
C TYR A 19 12.54 -15.14 -2.96
N SER A 20 11.59 -15.39 -2.06
CA SER A 20 10.43 -14.52 -1.86
C SER A 20 10.78 -13.11 -1.40
N PHE A 21 11.99 -12.91 -0.83
CA PHE A 21 12.46 -11.57 -0.45
C PHE A 21 12.70 -10.67 -1.66
N LEU A 22 12.95 -11.23 -2.84
CA LEU A 22 13.14 -10.48 -4.09
C LEU A 22 11.85 -9.77 -4.53
N SER A 23 10.68 -10.22 -4.07
CA SER A 23 9.41 -9.54 -4.34
C SER A 23 9.36 -8.12 -3.76
N VAL A 24 10.03 -7.87 -2.62
CA VAL A 24 10.06 -6.56 -1.95
C VAL A 24 10.65 -5.47 -2.86
N PRO A 25 11.90 -5.56 -3.35
CA PRO A 25 12.44 -4.55 -4.26
C PRO A 25 11.66 -4.45 -5.58
N LEU A 26 11.06 -5.53 -6.07
CA LEU A 26 10.26 -5.50 -7.29
C LEU A 26 8.96 -4.70 -7.09
N PHE A 27 8.22 -4.92 -6.00
CA PHE A 27 7.03 -4.11 -5.69
C PHE A 27 7.38 -2.65 -5.43
N ILE A 28 8.50 -2.37 -4.72
CA ILE A 28 8.97 -1.00 -4.52
C ILE A 28 9.31 -0.32 -5.86
N PHE A 29 9.91 -1.06 -6.78
CA PHE A 29 10.26 -0.53 -8.08
C PHE A 29 9.00 -0.23 -8.91
N MET A 30 8.03 -1.14 -8.92
CA MET A 30 6.74 -0.93 -9.55
C MET A 30 6.03 0.31 -8.99
N ALA A 31 5.95 0.43 -7.67
CA ALA A 31 5.37 1.60 -7.01
C ALA A 31 6.09 2.89 -7.37
N SER A 32 7.43 2.90 -7.34
CA SER A 32 8.24 4.07 -7.67
C SER A 32 8.07 4.51 -9.13
N LEU A 33 7.90 3.58 -10.07
CA LEU A 33 7.58 3.87 -11.46
C LEU A 33 6.20 4.51 -11.59
N LEU A 34 5.20 3.97 -10.89
CA LEU A 34 3.81 4.48 -10.90
C LEU A 34 3.72 5.88 -10.30
N GLU A 35 4.37 6.13 -9.16
CA GLU A 35 4.39 7.44 -8.50
C GLU A 35 5.03 8.53 -9.38
N ARG A 36 5.96 8.16 -10.25
CA ARG A 36 6.66 9.09 -11.14
C ARG A 36 6.01 9.27 -12.50
N SER A 37 5.08 8.42 -12.86
CA SER A 37 4.29 8.51 -14.08
C SER A 37 3.05 9.38 -13.87
N ASN A 38 2.41 9.78 -14.97
CA ASN A 38 1.12 10.47 -14.91
C ASN A 38 -0.06 9.52 -14.63
N ILE A 39 0.17 8.23 -14.46
CA ILE A 39 -0.87 7.22 -14.25
C ILE A 39 -1.72 7.55 -13.03
N ALA A 40 -1.09 7.93 -11.92
CA ALA A 40 -1.79 8.29 -10.68
C ALA A 40 -2.64 9.56 -10.83
N ARG A 41 -2.15 10.56 -11.57
CA ARG A 41 -2.91 11.78 -11.86
C ARG A 41 -4.11 11.49 -12.74
N ASP A 42 -3.94 10.70 -13.80
CA ASP A 42 -5.02 10.33 -14.70
C ASP A 42 -6.10 9.51 -14.01
N LEU A 43 -5.70 8.62 -13.08
CA LEU A 43 -6.63 7.90 -12.21
C LEU A 43 -7.46 8.87 -11.37
N TYR A 44 -6.80 9.86 -10.75
CA TYR A 44 -7.48 10.87 -9.94
C TYR A 44 -8.45 11.69 -10.78
N ASP A 45 -8.03 12.17 -11.94
CA ASP A 45 -8.85 13.00 -12.84
C ASP A 45 -10.06 12.20 -13.35
N ALA A 46 -9.85 10.92 -13.67
CA ALA A 46 -10.93 10.03 -14.08
C ALA A 46 -11.99 9.85 -12.98
N LEU A 47 -11.57 9.54 -11.75
CA LEU A 47 -12.48 9.40 -10.61
C LEU A 47 -13.18 10.73 -10.28
N ASN A 48 -12.43 11.83 -10.30
CA ASN A 48 -12.96 13.16 -10.01
C ASN A 48 -14.02 13.60 -11.03
N ALA A 49 -13.86 13.26 -12.31
CA ALA A 49 -14.85 13.55 -13.33
C ALA A 49 -16.25 12.99 -13.01
N TRP A 50 -16.32 11.88 -12.27
CA TRP A 50 -17.58 11.24 -11.90
C TRP A 50 -18.15 11.73 -10.57
N LEU A 51 -17.30 12.02 -9.58
CA LEU A 51 -17.72 12.23 -8.19
C LEU A 51 -17.66 13.69 -7.72
N ARG A 52 -17.08 14.62 -8.49
CA ARG A 52 -16.87 16.01 -8.07
C ARG A 52 -18.15 16.80 -7.73
N LYS A 53 -19.31 16.37 -8.21
CA LYS A 53 -20.62 16.98 -7.91
C LYS A 53 -21.28 16.44 -6.64
N THR A 54 -20.68 15.44 -6.00
CA THR A 54 -21.18 14.93 -4.71
C THR A 54 -20.55 15.70 -3.55
N ARG A 55 -21.31 15.90 -2.47
CA ARG A 55 -20.76 16.49 -1.24
C ARG A 55 -19.67 15.57 -0.68
N GLY A 56 -18.51 16.14 -0.40
CA GLY A 56 -17.34 15.32 -0.02
C GLY A 56 -16.73 14.53 -1.18
N GLY A 57 -17.19 14.75 -2.43
CA GLY A 57 -16.81 13.95 -3.60
C GLY A 57 -15.30 13.87 -3.81
N VAL A 58 -14.57 14.96 -3.65
CA VAL A 58 -13.11 14.97 -3.77
C VAL A 58 -12.45 14.12 -2.67
N GLY A 59 -12.99 14.14 -1.45
CA GLY A 59 -12.52 13.26 -0.37
C GLY A 59 -12.77 11.78 -0.68
N VAL A 60 -13.95 11.45 -1.22
CA VAL A 60 -14.29 10.08 -1.66
C VAL A 60 -13.38 9.64 -2.80
N VAL A 61 -13.14 10.51 -3.80
CA VAL A 61 -12.17 10.24 -4.89
C VAL A 61 -10.80 9.92 -4.34
N THR A 62 -10.34 10.70 -3.35
CA THR A 62 -9.04 10.48 -2.71
C THR A 62 -8.98 9.12 -2.01
N ALA A 63 -10.04 8.72 -1.29
CA ALA A 63 -10.10 7.42 -0.64
C ALA A 63 -10.16 6.24 -1.64
N ILE A 64 -10.92 6.37 -2.74
CA ILE A 64 -10.97 5.35 -3.80
C ILE A 64 -9.62 5.26 -4.51
N MET A 65 -9.03 6.41 -4.87
CA MET A 65 -7.70 6.45 -5.48
C MET A 65 -6.67 5.76 -4.58
N ALA A 66 -6.65 6.09 -3.28
CA ALA A 66 -5.76 5.45 -2.32
C ALA A 66 -5.96 3.94 -2.28
N THR A 67 -7.20 3.46 -2.29
CA THR A 67 -7.51 2.02 -2.33
C THR A 67 -6.91 1.32 -3.56
N ILE A 68 -7.03 1.95 -4.73
CA ILE A 68 -6.47 1.41 -5.98
C ILE A 68 -4.94 1.49 -5.97
N MET A 69 -4.38 2.62 -5.51
CA MET A 69 -2.93 2.81 -5.41
C MET A 69 -2.31 1.87 -4.39
N ALA A 70 -2.98 1.63 -3.25
CA ALA A 70 -2.57 0.64 -2.25
C ALA A 70 -2.39 -0.75 -2.88
N ALA A 71 -3.33 -1.17 -3.73
CA ALA A 71 -3.27 -2.44 -4.47
C ALA A 71 -2.13 -2.50 -5.53
N MET A 72 -1.36 -1.42 -5.70
CA MET A 72 -0.22 -1.37 -6.62
C MET A 72 1.09 -1.05 -5.91
N SER A 73 1.07 -0.26 -4.81
CA SER A 73 2.29 0.27 -4.20
C SER A 73 2.78 -0.55 -3.01
N GLY A 74 1.88 -0.93 -2.13
CA GLY A 74 2.21 -1.65 -0.88
C GLY A 74 3.10 -0.87 0.11
N ILE A 75 3.26 0.46 -0.07
CA ILE A 75 4.13 1.34 0.72
C ILE A 75 3.35 2.57 1.19
N ILE A 76 3.32 2.83 2.50
CA ILE A 76 2.56 3.96 3.08
C ILE A 76 3.12 5.33 2.66
N GLY A 77 4.43 5.54 2.83
CA GLY A 77 5.01 6.88 2.76
C GLY A 77 4.87 7.53 1.38
N GLY A 78 5.14 6.79 0.31
CA GLY A 78 5.02 7.29 -1.07
C GLY A 78 3.58 7.64 -1.41
N GLU A 79 2.63 6.82 -1.01
CA GLU A 79 1.21 7.00 -1.26
C GLU A 79 0.64 8.25 -0.59
N ILE A 80 0.95 8.48 0.70
CA ILE A 80 0.52 9.70 1.42
C ILE A 80 1.06 10.96 0.74
N VAL A 81 2.35 10.95 0.36
CA VAL A 81 2.98 12.09 -0.33
C VAL A 81 2.32 12.32 -1.69
N LEU A 82 2.06 11.26 -2.46
CA LEU A 82 1.41 11.37 -3.77
C LEU A 82 -0.01 11.91 -3.66
N LEU A 83 -0.82 11.38 -2.73
CA LEU A 83 -2.17 11.88 -2.44
C LEU A 83 -2.13 13.34 -1.98
N GLY A 84 -1.15 13.71 -1.13
CA GLY A 84 -0.93 15.08 -0.69
C GLY A 84 -0.62 16.03 -1.85
N LEU A 85 0.19 15.60 -2.81
CA LEU A 85 0.55 16.43 -3.96
C LEU A 85 -0.61 16.58 -4.98
N ILE A 86 -1.47 15.57 -5.13
CA ILE A 86 -2.55 15.57 -6.12
C ILE A 86 -3.86 16.10 -5.51
N ALA A 87 -4.30 15.55 -4.37
CA ALA A 87 -5.62 15.81 -3.83
C ALA A 87 -5.69 17.05 -2.92
N LEU A 88 -4.65 17.30 -2.09
CA LEU A 88 -4.69 18.40 -1.14
C LEU A 88 -4.84 19.79 -1.80
N PRO A 89 -4.07 20.14 -2.85
CA PRO A 89 -4.25 21.44 -3.50
C PRO A 89 -5.67 21.64 -4.06
N GLN A 90 -6.28 20.57 -4.57
CA GLN A 90 -7.64 20.64 -5.08
C GLN A 90 -8.68 20.75 -3.96
N MET A 91 -8.51 20.02 -2.86
CA MET A 91 -9.39 20.17 -1.69
C MET A 91 -9.35 21.59 -1.15
N LEU A 92 -8.15 22.16 -0.98
CA LEU A 92 -7.98 23.55 -0.50
C LEU A 92 -8.54 24.59 -1.47
N ARG A 93 -8.35 24.38 -2.78
CA ARG A 93 -8.95 25.25 -3.82
C ARG A 93 -10.48 25.26 -3.74
N LEU A 94 -11.09 24.14 -3.43
CA LEU A 94 -12.54 23.98 -3.24
C LEU A 94 -13.00 24.36 -1.84
N LYS A 95 -12.13 24.97 -1.02
CA LYS A 95 -12.42 25.43 0.34
C LYS A 95 -12.85 24.30 1.30
N TYR A 96 -12.33 23.08 1.09
CA TYR A 96 -12.45 22.03 2.09
C TYR A 96 -11.72 22.45 3.37
N ASP A 97 -12.25 22.03 4.49
CA ASP A 97 -11.57 22.18 5.78
C ASP A 97 -10.18 21.51 5.74
N GLN A 98 -9.17 22.21 6.28
CA GLN A 98 -7.78 21.78 6.18
C GLN A 98 -7.53 20.51 6.98
N ASP A 99 -8.05 20.44 8.22
CA ASP A 99 -7.85 19.30 9.11
C ASP A 99 -8.52 18.05 8.55
N MET A 100 -9.74 18.22 8.02
CA MET A 100 -10.46 17.14 7.35
C MET A 100 -9.70 16.64 6.10
N SER A 101 -9.15 17.56 5.29
CA SER A 101 -8.40 17.20 4.08
C SER A 101 -7.14 16.40 4.41
N ILE A 102 -6.36 16.84 5.39
CA ILE A 102 -5.16 16.15 5.86
C ILE A 102 -5.54 14.79 6.46
N GLY A 103 -6.59 14.76 7.30
CA GLY A 103 -7.10 13.52 7.90
C GLY A 103 -7.50 12.48 6.85
N ILE A 104 -8.20 12.87 5.80
CA ILE A 104 -8.59 11.98 4.69
C ILE A 104 -7.35 11.42 3.99
N ILE A 105 -6.36 12.26 3.68
CA ILE A 105 -5.14 11.84 2.99
C ILE A 105 -4.35 10.86 3.84
N CYS A 106 -4.14 11.17 5.12
CA CYS A 106 -3.38 10.30 6.03
C CYS A 106 -4.10 8.96 6.27
N ALA A 107 -5.41 9.00 6.56
CA ALA A 107 -6.20 7.80 6.78
C ALA A 107 -6.29 6.93 5.52
N SER A 108 -6.52 7.53 4.36
CA SER A 108 -6.59 6.78 3.10
C SER A 108 -5.24 6.22 2.68
N GLY A 109 -4.15 7.00 2.84
CA GLY A 109 -2.81 6.54 2.50
C GLY A 109 -2.27 5.43 3.41
N SER A 110 -2.85 5.23 4.60
CA SER A 110 -2.50 4.07 5.46
C SER A 110 -2.99 2.73 4.90
N LEU A 111 -3.92 2.74 3.94
CA LEU A 111 -4.44 1.52 3.30
C LEU A 111 -3.37 0.71 2.56
N GLY A 112 -2.27 1.34 2.15
CA GLY A 112 -1.15 0.68 1.47
C GLY A 112 -0.47 -0.44 2.27
N THR A 113 -0.65 -0.50 3.58
CA THR A 113 -0.17 -1.64 4.39
C THR A 113 -1.14 -2.79 4.48
N MET A 114 -2.43 -2.55 4.24
CA MET A 114 -3.48 -3.54 4.45
C MET A 114 -3.98 -4.16 3.14
N ILE A 115 -4.04 -3.37 2.07
CA ILE A 115 -4.49 -3.86 0.76
C ILE A 115 -3.32 -4.51 0.02
N PRO A 116 -3.43 -5.79 -0.39
CA PRO A 116 -2.38 -6.47 -1.15
C PRO A 116 -2.17 -5.86 -2.55
N PRO A 117 -0.91 -5.95 -3.07
CA PRO A 117 0.29 -6.48 -2.44
C PRO A 117 0.85 -5.53 -1.39
N SER A 118 1.17 -6.03 -0.19
CA SER A 118 1.70 -5.24 0.92
C SER A 118 3.07 -5.75 1.34
N ILE A 119 4.06 -4.86 1.40
CA ILE A 119 5.42 -5.19 1.84
C ILE A 119 5.42 -5.65 3.31
N VAL A 120 4.56 -5.06 4.14
CA VAL A 120 4.42 -5.44 5.55
C VAL A 120 3.95 -6.89 5.67
N LEU A 121 2.95 -7.30 4.88
CA LEU A 121 2.45 -8.68 4.86
C LEU A 121 3.49 -9.66 4.30
N ILE A 122 4.31 -9.24 3.33
CA ILE A 122 5.42 -10.07 2.82
C ILE A 122 6.43 -10.32 3.95
N ILE A 123 6.88 -9.26 4.63
CA ILE A 123 7.86 -9.39 5.72
C ILE A 123 7.28 -10.21 6.87
N TYR A 124 6.01 -9.98 7.23
CA TYR A 124 5.32 -10.77 8.25
C TYR A 124 5.29 -12.26 7.88
N GLY A 125 4.86 -12.59 6.67
CA GLY A 125 4.80 -13.97 6.19
C GLY A 125 6.17 -14.65 6.18
N LEU A 126 7.23 -13.92 5.80
CA LEU A 126 8.61 -14.44 5.80
C LEU A 126 9.15 -14.66 7.22
N THR A 127 8.79 -13.79 8.17
CA THR A 127 9.28 -13.89 9.56
C THR A 127 8.52 -14.93 10.38
N THR A 128 7.24 -15.14 10.06
CA THR A 128 6.36 -16.11 10.76
C THR A 128 6.23 -17.44 10.01
N GLU A 129 6.93 -17.59 8.89
CA GLU A 129 6.86 -18.78 8.01
C GLU A 129 5.42 -19.10 7.55
N THR A 130 4.58 -18.04 7.43
CA THR A 130 3.19 -18.14 6.98
C THR A 130 3.09 -17.90 5.49
N SER A 131 2.15 -18.57 4.81
CA SER A 131 1.92 -18.38 3.38
C SER A 131 1.53 -16.92 3.06
N ILE A 132 2.37 -16.21 2.33
CA ILE A 132 2.13 -14.82 1.93
C ILE A 132 0.90 -14.73 1.02
N THR A 133 0.67 -15.74 0.16
CA THR A 133 -0.52 -15.79 -0.71
C THR A 133 -1.81 -15.83 0.12
N MET A 134 -1.86 -16.65 1.17
CA MET A 134 -3.00 -16.69 2.09
C MET A 134 -3.18 -15.38 2.84
N LEU A 135 -2.08 -14.78 3.33
CA LEU A 135 -2.14 -13.46 3.98
C LEU A 135 -2.72 -12.40 3.05
N PHE A 136 -2.35 -12.42 1.77
CA PHE A 136 -2.90 -11.50 0.78
C PHE A 136 -4.38 -11.73 0.54
N GLN A 137 -4.82 -12.99 0.43
CA GLN A 137 -6.24 -13.33 0.24
C GLN A 137 -7.10 -12.86 1.42
N GLU A 138 -6.64 -13.09 2.64
CA GLU A 138 -7.38 -12.74 3.86
C GLU A 138 -7.35 -11.23 4.14
N ALA A 139 -6.31 -10.51 3.73
CA ALA A 139 -6.19 -9.07 3.96
C ALA A 139 -7.10 -8.22 3.06
N ILE A 140 -7.58 -8.73 1.93
CA ILE A 140 -8.46 -7.97 1.01
C ILE A 140 -9.73 -7.51 1.72
N VAL A 141 -10.42 -8.42 2.40
CA VAL A 141 -11.71 -8.12 3.02
C VAL A 141 -11.56 -7.04 4.11
N PRO A 142 -10.65 -7.17 5.09
CA PRO A 142 -10.40 -6.10 6.06
C PRO A 142 -9.96 -4.78 5.41
N GLY A 143 -9.09 -4.84 4.42
CA GLY A 143 -8.62 -3.65 3.71
C GLY A 143 -9.76 -2.89 3.01
N LEU A 144 -10.62 -3.60 2.28
CA LEU A 144 -11.80 -3.01 1.64
C LEU A 144 -12.85 -2.54 2.65
N MET A 145 -12.99 -3.23 3.79
CA MET A 145 -13.88 -2.77 4.86
C MET A 145 -13.41 -1.44 5.43
N ILE A 146 -12.12 -1.27 5.70
CA ILE A 146 -11.57 0.01 6.20
C ILE A 146 -11.71 1.10 5.15
N SER A 147 -11.43 0.83 3.88
CA SER A 147 -11.69 1.76 2.79
C SER A 147 -13.16 2.19 2.75
N GLY A 148 -14.08 1.23 2.84
CA GLY A 148 -15.52 1.49 2.91
C GLY A 148 -15.94 2.33 4.12
N LEU A 149 -15.33 2.09 5.29
CA LEU A 149 -15.57 2.89 6.50
C LEU A 149 -15.05 4.32 6.33
N ILE A 150 -13.87 4.53 5.75
CA ILE A 150 -13.33 5.87 5.46
C ILE A 150 -14.28 6.61 4.52
N ILE A 151 -14.71 5.98 3.41
CA ILE A 151 -15.65 6.57 2.45
C ILE A 151 -16.98 6.91 3.14
N THR A 152 -17.52 6.00 3.93
CA THR A 152 -18.75 6.19 4.68
C THR A 152 -18.63 7.35 5.68
N TYR A 153 -17.52 7.42 6.42
CA TYR A 153 -17.23 8.53 7.33
C TYR A 153 -17.20 9.87 6.58
N ILE A 154 -16.51 9.96 5.44
CA ILE A 154 -16.45 11.16 4.63
C ILE A 154 -17.86 11.60 4.19
N LEU A 155 -18.66 10.67 3.67
CA LEU A 155 -20.03 10.97 3.21
C LEU A 155 -20.94 11.42 4.33
N ILE A 156 -20.92 10.75 5.49
CA ILE A 156 -21.73 11.14 6.66
C ILE A 156 -21.26 12.50 7.20
N ARG A 157 -19.97 12.67 7.42
CA ARG A 157 -19.39 13.88 8.00
C ARG A 157 -19.70 15.13 7.14
N THR A 158 -19.55 15.00 5.83
CA THR A 158 -19.81 16.12 4.89
C THR A 158 -21.30 16.40 4.68
N ARG A 159 -22.18 15.42 4.94
CA ARG A 159 -23.64 15.65 4.96
C ARG A 159 -24.10 16.33 6.25
N LEU A 160 -23.55 15.93 7.40
CA LEU A 160 -23.89 16.52 8.70
C LEU A 160 -23.30 17.92 8.87
N GLN A 161 -22.11 18.16 8.31
CA GLN A 161 -21.40 19.44 8.38
C GLN A 161 -20.99 19.90 6.98
N PRO A 162 -21.91 20.48 6.20
CA PRO A 162 -21.69 20.86 4.80
C PRO A 162 -20.58 21.89 4.59
N HIS A 163 -20.25 22.67 5.61
CA HIS A 163 -19.19 23.67 5.57
C HIS A 163 -17.78 23.06 5.45
N LEU A 164 -17.60 21.81 5.89
CA LEU A 164 -16.30 21.11 5.81
C LEU A 164 -15.91 20.73 4.38
N ALA A 165 -16.89 20.53 3.49
CA ALA A 165 -16.65 20.15 2.11
C ALA A 165 -17.71 20.80 1.20
N PRO A 166 -17.53 22.10 0.85
CA PRO A 166 -18.43 22.79 -0.05
C PRO A 166 -18.55 22.08 -1.40
N LEU A 167 -19.71 22.20 -2.03
CA LEU A 167 -19.91 21.70 -3.39
C LEU A 167 -19.06 22.51 -4.37
N SER A 168 -18.53 21.85 -5.38
CA SER A 168 -17.83 22.52 -6.46
C SER A 168 -18.80 23.33 -7.33
N ASP A 169 -18.48 24.62 -7.53
CA ASP A 169 -19.21 25.51 -8.45
C ASP A 169 -18.89 25.22 -9.93
N GLU A 170 -17.93 24.36 -10.21
CA GLU A 170 -17.56 23.98 -11.58
C GLU A 170 -18.76 23.35 -12.31
N PRO A 171 -18.95 23.63 -13.62
CA PRO A 171 -20.05 23.06 -14.39
C PRO A 171 -19.99 21.52 -14.39
N ALA A 172 -21.17 20.88 -14.40
CA ALA A 172 -21.25 19.43 -14.53
C ALA A 172 -20.70 19.01 -15.89
N LEU A 173 -19.80 18.01 -15.87
CA LEU A 173 -19.32 17.42 -17.11
C LEU A 173 -20.46 16.65 -17.81
N THR A 174 -20.51 16.75 -19.12
CA THR A 174 -21.40 15.93 -19.96
C THR A 174 -20.99 14.46 -19.87
N LEU A 175 -21.90 13.56 -20.18
CA LEU A 175 -21.60 12.12 -20.19
C LEU A 175 -20.43 11.79 -21.14
N LYS A 176 -20.39 12.47 -22.30
CA LYS A 176 -19.30 12.28 -23.29
C LYS A 176 -17.93 12.71 -22.72
N GLU A 177 -17.88 13.83 -22.00
CA GLU A 177 -16.66 14.29 -21.34
C GLU A 177 -16.23 13.33 -20.20
N LYS A 178 -17.17 12.81 -19.40
CA LYS A 178 -16.85 11.80 -18.38
C LYS A 178 -16.27 10.53 -19.00
N MET A 179 -16.82 10.08 -20.10
CA MET A 179 -16.33 8.90 -20.83
C MET A 179 -14.91 9.10 -21.37
N SER A 180 -14.52 10.33 -21.74
CA SER A 180 -13.17 10.61 -22.23
C SER A 180 -12.07 10.46 -21.14
N TYR A 181 -12.44 10.51 -19.87
CA TYR A 181 -11.51 10.26 -18.75
C TYR A 181 -11.38 8.76 -18.38
N LEU A 182 -12.31 7.89 -18.81
CA LEU A 182 -12.27 6.46 -18.49
C LEU A 182 -10.96 5.74 -18.87
N PRO A 183 -10.29 6.08 -20.00
CA PRO A 183 -9.00 5.46 -20.31
C PRO A 183 -7.94 5.64 -19.22
N GLY A 184 -8.05 6.68 -18.37
CA GLY A 184 -7.18 6.87 -17.21
C GLY A 184 -7.31 5.80 -16.13
N LEU A 185 -8.44 5.07 -16.08
CA LEU A 185 -8.65 3.96 -15.13
C LEU A 185 -8.02 2.65 -15.60
N LEU A 186 -7.84 2.47 -16.92
CA LEU A 186 -7.40 1.19 -17.49
C LEU A 186 -5.98 0.77 -17.02
N PRO A 187 -4.96 1.65 -17.02
CA PRO A 187 -3.62 1.26 -16.60
C PRO A 187 -3.56 0.77 -15.14
N PRO A 188 -4.06 1.52 -14.13
CA PRO A 188 -4.03 1.06 -12.75
C PRO A 188 -4.78 -0.26 -12.54
N ILE A 189 -6.00 -0.35 -13.06
CA ILE A 189 -6.83 -1.54 -12.91
C ILE A 189 -6.17 -2.74 -13.63
N GLY A 190 -5.61 -2.54 -14.81
CA GLY A 190 -4.88 -3.57 -15.54
C GLY A 190 -3.70 -4.14 -14.75
N ILE A 191 -2.90 -3.27 -14.13
CA ILE A 191 -1.76 -3.69 -13.29
C ILE A 191 -2.26 -4.51 -12.09
N VAL A 192 -3.29 -4.02 -11.39
CA VAL A 192 -3.89 -4.75 -10.25
C VAL A 192 -4.38 -6.13 -10.68
N ILE A 193 -5.10 -6.23 -11.81
CA ILE A 193 -5.59 -7.52 -12.33
C ILE A 193 -4.43 -8.45 -12.69
N ILE A 194 -3.39 -7.94 -13.35
CA ILE A 194 -2.21 -8.76 -13.71
C ILE A 194 -1.53 -9.29 -12.44
N VAL A 195 -1.25 -8.44 -11.48
CA VAL A 195 -0.51 -8.82 -10.26
C VAL A 195 -1.36 -9.72 -9.36
N LEU A 196 -2.51 -9.24 -8.89
CA LEU A 196 -3.35 -10.00 -7.96
C LEU A 196 -4.01 -11.20 -8.65
N GLY A 197 -4.43 -11.04 -9.90
CA GLY A 197 -5.00 -12.12 -10.68
C GLY A 197 -4.04 -13.28 -10.87
N SER A 198 -2.76 -13.01 -11.16
CA SER A 198 -1.74 -14.06 -11.30
C SER A 198 -1.45 -14.79 -9.97
N ILE A 199 -1.42 -14.05 -8.86
CA ILE A 199 -1.21 -14.63 -7.51
C ILE A 199 -2.42 -15.50 -7.12
N TYR A 200 -3.65 -14.99 -7.26
CA TYR A 200 -4.85 -15.69 -6.77
C TYR A 200 -5.29 -16.84 -7.66
N SER A 201 -4.96 -16.80 -8.95
CA SER A 201 -5.16 -17.96 -9.83
C SER A 201 -4.18 -19.11 -9.57
N GLY A 202 -3.14 -18.87 -8.74
CA GLY A 202 -2.07 -19.85 -8.50
C GLY A 202 -1.13 -20.05 -9.70
N MET A 203 -1.20 -19.19 -10.72
CA MET A 203 -0.34 -19.30 -11.90
C MET A 203 1.11 -18.94 -11.62
N THR A 204 1.33 -18.00 -10.68
CA THR A 204 2.66 -17.50 -10.35
C THR A 204 2.84 -17.34 -8.84
N GLY A 205 4.09 -17.42 -8.39
CA GLY A 205 4.47 -17.00 -7.05
C GLY A 205 4.48 -15.47 -6.94
N ILE A 206 4.70 -14.98 -5.72
CA ILE A 206 4.64 -13.55 -5.40
C ILE A 206 5.77 -12.78 -6.10
N THR A 207 6.94 -13.38 -6.21
CA THR A 207 8.12 -12.78 -6.85
C THR A 207 7.91 -12.62 -8.36
N GLU A 208 7.36 -13.64 -9.01
CA GLU A 208 7.05 -13.61 -10.44
C GLU A 208 5.93 -12.60 -10.72
N ALA A 209 4.90 -12.56 -9.89
CA ALA A 209 3.81 -11.59 -10.01
C ALA A 209 4.34 -10.15 -9.85
N ALA A 210 5.26 -9.90 -8.91
CA ALA A 210 5.92 -8.60 -8.77
C ALA A 210 6.71 -8.23 -10.03
N GLY A 211 7.46 -9.20 -10.59
CA GLY A 211 8.17 -9.02 -11.87
C GLY A 211 7.22 -8.72 -13.03
N MET A 212 6.10 -9.42 -13.14
CA MET A 212 5.06 -9.14 -14.14
C MET A 212 4.48 -7.73 -13.97
N GLY A 213 4.25 -7.30 -12.72
CA GLY A 213 3.79 -5.95 -12.40
C GLY A 213 4.78 -4.87 -12.86
N VAL A 214 6.09 -5.06 -12.62
CA VAL A 214 7.14 -4.17 -13.11
C VAL A 214 7.13 -4.08 -14.63
N VAL A 215 7.10 -5.24 -15.31
CA VAL A 215 7.09 -5.29 -16.78
C VAL A 215 5.84 -4.62 -17.35
N ALA A 216 4.67 -4.91 -16.80
CA ALA A 216 3.41 -4.30 -17.22
C ALA A 216 3.47 -2.77 -17.04
N THR A 217 3.96 -2.28 -15.91
CA THR A 217 4.12 -0.85 -15.64
C THR A 217 5.08 -0.20 -16.64
N LEU A 218 6.23 -0.82 -16.91
CA LEU A 218 7.18 -0.30 -17.89
C LEU A 218 6.60 -0.25 -19.32
N ILE A 219 5.86 -1.28 -19.73
CA ILE A 219 5.16 -1.32 -21.03
C ILE A 219 4.15 -0.17 -21.13
N ILE A 220 3.37 0.07 -20.08
CA ILE A 220 2.36 1.14 -20.07
C ILE A 220 3.03 2.52 -20.17
N ILE A 221 4.07 2.77 -19.34
CA ILE A 221 4.79 4.04 -19.34
C ILE A 221 5.50 4.27 -20.70
N PHE A 222 6.05 3.21 -21.29
CA PHE A 222 6.67 3.27 -22.62
C PHE A 222 5.66 3.56 -23.72
N ALA A 223 4.52 2.86 -23.73
CA ALA A 223 3.44 3.08 -24.71
C ALA A 223 2.87 4.50 -24.64
N ARG A 224 2.85 5.08 -23.44
CA ARG A 224 2.45 6.48 -23.19
C ARG A 224 3.54 7.51 -23.53
N ARG A 225 4.72 7.07 -23.94
CA ARG A 225 5.89 7.91 -24.23
C ARG A 225 6.36 8.74 -23.03
N GLU A 226 6.09 8.27 -21.82
CA GLU A 226 6.49 8.92 -20.57
C GLU A 226 7.82 8.36 -20.03
N LEU A 227 8.32 7.25 -20.57
CA LEU A 227 9.55 6.61 -20.12
C LEU A 227 10.76 7.46 -20.51
N THR A 228 11.31 8.17 -19.54
CA THR A 228 12.57 8.91 -19.67
C THR A 228 13.66 8.23 -18.85
N TRP A 229 14.92 8.42 -19.26
CA TRP A 229 16.06 7.91 -18.48
C TRP A 229 16.09 8.47 -17.06
N PHE A 230 15.67 9.72 -16.89
CA PHE A 230 15.56 10.35 -15.58
C PHE A 230 14.54 9.66 -14.69
N LEU A 231 13.32 9.41 -15.20
CA LEU A 231 12.26 8.68 -14.47
C LEU A 231 12.73 7.29 -14.04
N PHE A 232 13.31 6.53 -14.98
CA PHE A 232 13.79 5.18 -14.71
C PHE A 232 14.90 5.18 -13.65
N LYS A 233 15.91 6.04 -13.79
CA LYS A 233 17.01 6.15 -12.84
C LYS A 233 16.54 6.58 -11.45
N ASP A 234 15.65 7.57 -11.36
CA ASP A 234 15.11 8.04 -10.08
C ASP A 234 14.28 6.95 -9.38
N ALA A 235 13.43 6.24 -10.13
CA ALA A 235 12.68 5.10 -9.59
C ALA A 235 13.63 4.00 -9.06
N LEU A 236 14.69 3.70 -9.81
CA LEU A 236 15.69 2.70 -9.41
C LEU A 236 16.43 3.12 -8.12
N VAL A 237 16.90 4.39 -8.04
CA VAL A 237 17.60 4.90 -6.86
C VAL A 237 16.68 4.87 -5.62
N ARG A 238 15.40 5.24 -5.76
CA ARG A 238 14.41 5.15 -4.68
C ARG A 238 14.21 3.71 -4.24
N THR A 239 14.10 2.80 -5.19
CA THR A 239 13.98 1.37 -4.91
C THR A 239 15.17 0.87 -4.09
N PHE A 240 16.39 1.18 -4.49
CA PHE A 240 17.58 0.79 -3.74
C PHE A 240 17.60 1.35 -2.33
N LYS A 241 17.25 2.64 -2.15
CA LYS A 241 17.21 3.27 -0.83
C LYS A 241 16.14 2.63 0.06
N ALA A 242 14.92 2.48 -0.43
CA ALA A 242 13.82 1.91 0.35
C ALA A 242 14.07 0.42 0.66
N SER A 243 14.49 -0.37 -0.32
CA SER A 243 14.83 -1.80 -0.13
C SER A 243 15.98 -1.96 0.86
N GLY A 244 17.05 -1.16 0.73
CA GLY A 244 18.18 -1.20 1.65
C GLY A 244 17.77 -0.88 3.09
N THR A 245 16.91 0.12 3.29
CA THR A 245 16.37 0.46 4.61
C THR A 245 15.55 -0.70 5.19
N ILE A 246 14.61 -1.25 4.41
CA ILE A 246 13.73 -2.35 4.84
C ILE A 246 14.57 -3.59 5.17
N LEU A 247 15.51 -3.96 4.30
CA LEU A 247 16.39 -5.11 4.51
C LEU A 247 17.24 -4.95 5.78
N THR A 248 17.79 -3.77 6.01
CA THR A 248 18.61 -3.48 7.20
C THR A 248 17.79 -3.59 8.49
N ILE A 249 16.56 -3.03 8.49
CA ILE A 249 15.65 -3.12 9.64
C ILE A 249 15.23 -4.57 9.88
N THR A 250 14.86 -5.30 8.83
CA THR A 250 14.45 -6.70 8.93
C THR A 250 15.60 -7.57 9.44
N PHE A 251 16.81 -7.33 8.97
CA PHE A 251 18.00 -8.00 9.48
C PHE A 251 18.21 -7.74 10.98
N GLY A 252 18.17 -6.48 11.39
CA GLY A 252 18.28 -6.13 12.82
C GLY A 252 17.21 -6.80 13.67
N ALA A 253 15.96 -6.81 13.19
CA ALA A 253 14.84 -7.45 13.87
C ALA A 253 15.00 -8.97 13.98
N THR A 254 15.45 -9.66 12.92
CA THR A 254 15.67 -11.11 12.95
C THR A 254 16.81 -11.50 13.88
N VAL A 255 17.87 -10.70 13.96
CA VAL A 255 18.98 -10.89 14.90
C VAL A 255 18.50 -10.72 16.33
N LEU A 256 17.74 -9.65 16.61
CA LEU A 256 17.17 -9.39 17.95
C LEU A 256 16.22 -10.52 18.37
N ALA A 257 15.31 -10.93 17.47
CA ALA A 257 14.40 -12.05 17.72
C ALA A 257 15.14 -13.37 17.98
N GLY A 258 16.22 -13.64 17.24
CA GLY A 258 17.09 -14.78 17.47
C GLY A 258 17.76 -14.76 18.85
N ALA A 259 18.33 -13.63 19.24
CA ALA A 259 18.93 -13.44 20.55
C ALA A 259 17.90 -13.58 21.68
N TYR A 260 16.72 -13.01 21.52
CA TYR A 260 15.61 -13.11 22.47
C TYR A 260 15.14 -14.56 22.64
N SER A 261 15.01 -15.30 21.54
CA SER A 261 14.62 -16.72 21.57
C SER A 261 15.66 -17.58 22.29
N LEU A 262 16.96 -17.34 22.06
CA LEU A 262 18.06 -18.04 22.73
C LEU A 262 18.13 -17.72 24.23
N ALA A 263 17.74 -16.52 24.63
CA ALA A 263 17.64 -16.13 26.04
C ALA A 263 16.43 -16.74 26.77
N GLY A 264 15.62 -17.56 26.07
CA GLY A 264 14.41 -18.17 26.67
C GLY A 264 13.23 -17.21 26.78
N GLY A 265 13.29 -16.07 26.08
CA GLY A 265 12.24 -15.03 26.14
C GLY A 265 10.84 -15.51 25.85
N PRO A 266 10.59 -16.27 24.75
CA PRO A 266 9.25 -16.80 24.42
C PRO A 266 8.71 -17.71 25.52
N THR A 267 9.56 -18.60 26.07
CA THR A 267 9.19 -19.51 27.16
C THR A 267 8.81 -18.75 28.41
N TYR A 268 9.63 -17.76 28.80
CA TYR A 268 9.35 -16.92 29.95
C TYR A 268 8.01 -16.16 29.84
N VAL A 269 7.72 -15.59 28.65
CA VAL A 269 6.45 -14.91 28.40
C VAL A 269 5.28 -15.89 28.45
N ALA A 270 5.40 -17.06 27.83
CA ALA A 270 4.37 -18.09 27.83
C ALA A 270 4.04 -18.58 29.26
N GLU A 271 5.08 -18.88 30.06
CA GLU A 271 4.93 -19.31 31.45
C GLU A 271 4.28 -18.21 32.31
N THR A 272 4.70 -16.96 32.11
CA THR A 272 4.13 -15.80 32.83
C THR A 272 2.64 -15.65 32.49
N ILE A 273 2.25 -15.75 31.22
CA ILE A 273 0.85 -15.65 30.79
C ILE A 273 0.02 -16.81 31.36
N LEU A 274 0.56 -18.03 31.30
CA LEU A 274 -0.14 -19.21 31.84
C LEU A 274 -0.29 -19.16 33.37
N ALA A 275 0.65 -18.54 34.09
CA ALA A 275 0.58 -18.37 35.54
C ALA A 275 -0.60 -17.48 35.99
N TYR A 276 -1.12 -16.60 35.11
CA TYR A 276 -2.28 -15.76 35.42
C TYR A 276 -3.65 -16.44 35.13
N ASP A 277 -3.67 -17.68 34.63
CA ASP A 277 -4.87 -18.48 34.32
C ASP A 277 -5.97 -17.67 33.59
N LEU A 278 -5.53 -16.84 32.63
CA LEU A 278 -6.43 -15.97 31.87
C LEU A 278 -7.24 -16.76 30.85
N LYS A 279 -8.55 -16.49 30.77
CA LYS A 279 -9.36 -17.07 29.71
C LYS A 279 -8.84 -16.64 28.34
N PRO A 280 -8.86 -17.53 27.30
CA PRO A 280 -8.33 -17.25 25.96
C PRO A 280 -8.82 -15.92 25.34
N MET A 281 -10.06 -15.52 25.66
CA MET A 281 -10.65 -14.27 25.20
C MET A 281 -9.90 -13.03 25.70
N TYR A 282 -9.38 -13.05 26.96
CA TYR A 282 -8.62 -11.93 27.49
C TYR A 282 -7.21 -11.84 26.85
N LEU A 283 -6.62 -12.99 26.49
CA LEU A 283 -5.34 -13.04 25.79
C LEU A 283 -5.45 -12.40 24.39
N ILE A 284 -6.53 -12.69 23.65
CA ILE A 284 -6.80 -12.10 22.33
C ILE A 284 -7.00 -10.57 22.44
N PHE A 285 -7.62 -10.08 23.52
CA PHE A 285 -7.79 -8.63 23.75
C PHE A 285 -6.50 -7.93 24.18
N MET A 286 -5.53 -8.64 24.74
CA MET A 286 -4.24 -8.08 25.16
C MET A 286 -3.19 -8.08 24.03
N MET A 287 -3.37 -8.89 23.00
CA MET A 287 -2.52 -8.93 21.79
C MET A 287 -2.98 -7.88 20.75
#